data_53baa1ac0054a21e9dad5020a377e052
#
_entry.id   53baa1ac0054a21e9dad5020a377e052
#
_cell.length_a   1.000
_cell.length_b   1.000
_cell.length_c   1.000
_cell.angle_alpha   90.00
_cell.angle_beta   90.00
_cell.angle_gamma   90.00
#
_symmetry.space_group_name_H-M   'P 1'
#
loop_
_entity.id
_entity.type
_entity.pdbx_description
1 polymer ?
#
loop_
_entity_poly.entity_id
_entity_poly.type
_entity_poly.pdbx_seq_one_letter_code
_entity_poly.pdbx_strand_id
1 'polypeptide(L)'
;MQNFLTQHPIESHRQQLINSIKNFSTPKKRFPVKHQLSADEIIARLELALNTNSPVTMQINNSLLSEDVANLFGFIYQNNQGQILVQSPKTHKMTSVLPGTIRHLSI
;
A
#
# COMPACT_ATOMS: atom_id res chain seq x y z
N MET A 1 31.27 -0.32 -2.69
CA MET A 1 31.47 0.05 -2.85
C MET A 1 31.54 0.31 -2.92
N GLN A 2 31.80 -0.21 -2.53
CA GLN A 2 32.00 0.03 -2.60
C GLN A 2 31.80 0.17 -2.61
N ASN A 3 31.96 -0.06 -2.54
CA ASN A 3 32.08 0.07 -2.57
C ASN A 3 31.89 0.10 -2.43
N PHE A 4 31.78 -0.09 -2.17
CA PHE A 4 31.88 -0.02 -2.16
C PHE A 4 31.98 0.12 -2.13
N LEU A 5 31.97 0.18 -1.85
CA LEU A 5 32.22 0.31 -1.94
C LEU A 5 32.66 0.74 -1.93
N THR A 6 33.08 0.92 -1.75
CA THR A 6 33.44 1.25 -1.92
C THR A 6 33.71 1.79 -1.67
N GLN A 7 33.87 1.90 -1.48
CA GLN A 7 34.03 2.22 -1.40
C GLN A 7 33.82 2.60 -1.02
N HIS A 8 34.19 2.54 -0.75
CA HIS A 8 34.04 2.79 -0.42
C HIS A 8 33.78 2.75 -0.08
N PRO A 9 34.28 3.00 -0.78
CA PRO A 9 34.34 2.67 0.03
C PRO A 9 33.37 2.27 1.10
N ILE A 10 33.73 1.51 2.02
CA ILE A 10 32.83 0.96 2.99
C ILE A 10 32.29 2.01 3.92
N GLU A 11 33.09 2.93 4.24
CA GLU A 11 32.69 3.99 5.16
C GLU A 11 31.52 4.80 4.62
N SER A 12 31.58 5.19 3.39
CA SER A 12 30.47 5.94 2.84
C SER A 12 29.25 5.07 2.69
N HIS A 13 29.43 3.76 2.47
CA HIS A 13 28.31 2.85 2.40
C HIS A 13 27.59 2.76 3.75
N ARG A 14 28.33 2.70 4.83
CA ARG A 14 27.76 2.68 6.16
C ARG A 14 26.95 3.93 6.44
N GLN A 15 27.47 5.08 6.05
CA GLN A 15 26.77 6.32 6.27
C GLN A 15 25.45 6.34 5.50
N GLN A 16 25.47 5.86 4.28
CA GLN A 16 24.23 5.77 3.51
C GLN A 16 23.22 4.86 4.15
N LEU A 17 23.68 3.76 4.69
CA LEU A 17 22.80 2.83 5.36
C LEU A 17 22.17 3.46 6.60
N ILE A 18 22.96 4.16 7.37
CA ILE A 18 22.47 4.83 8.56
C ILE A 18 21.42 5.88 8.17
N ASN A 19 21.70 6.65 7.12
CA ASN A 19 20.75 7.64 6.67
C ASN A 19 19.46 7.01 6.19
N SER A 20 19.55 5.88 5.52
CA SER A 20 18.36 5.15 5.08
C SER A 20 17.52 4.70 6.26
N ILE A 21 18.17 4.20 7.30
CA ILE A 21 17.46 3.75 8.48
C ILE A 21 16.77 4.94 9.17
N LYS A 22 17.46 6.06 9.26
CA LYS A 22 16.86 7.25 9.83
C LYS A 22 15.64 7.68 9.04
N ASN A 23 15.75 7.66 7.74
CA ASN A 23 14.62 8.04 6.89
C ASN A 23 13.46 7.10 7.07
N PHE A 24 13.74 5.83 7.25
CA PHE A 24 12.70 4.86 7.52
C PHE A 24 12.00 5.12 8.82
N SER A 25 12.75 5.52 9.82
CA SER A 25 12.15 5.68 11.14
C SER A 25 11.34 6.96 11.25
N THR A 26 11.33 7.80 10.23
CA THR A 26 10.49 8.99 10.23
C THR A 26 9.27 8.73 9.36
N PRO A 27 8.16 8.40 9.97
CA PRO A 27 7.01 7.90 9.20
C PRO A 27 6.32 8.93 8.35
N LYS A 28 6.55 10.17 8.58
CA LYS A 28 5.85 11.19 7.85
C LYS A 28 6.17 11.22 6.38
N LYS A 29 7.21 10.50 5.99
CA LYS A 29 7.48 10.41 4.59
C LYS A 29 6.54 9.55 3.87
N ARG A 30 5.85 8.73 4.60
CA ARG A 30 4.96 7.78 4.01
C ARG A 30 3.59 8.35 3.93
N PHE A 31 2.68 7.54 3.47
CA PHE A 31 1.29 7.89 3.41
C PHE A 31 0.73 7.95 4.82
N PRO A 32 -0.14 8.91 5.10
CA PRO A 32 -0.78 8.91 6.40
C PRO A 32 -1.59 7.63 6.58
N VAL A 33 -1.51 7.08 7.78
CA VAL A 33 -2.29 5.90 8.13
C VAL A 33 -3.69 6.37 8.48
N LYS A 34 -4.67 5.91 7.72
CA LYS A 34 -6.06 6.30 7.94
C LYS A 34 -6.69 5.38 8.97
N HIS A 35 -7.79 5.83 9.56
CA HIS A 35 -8.45 4.99 10.55
C HIS A 35 -9.04 3.76 9.89
N GLN A 36 -9.22 2.71 10.70
CA GLN A 36 -9.79 1.48 10.20
C GLN A 36 -11.30 1.67 10.01
N LEU A 37 -11.76 1.44 8.80
CA LEU A 37 -13.19 1.46 8.52
C LEU A 37 -13.85 0.18 9.01
N SER A 38 -15.12 0.26 9.34
CA SER A 38 -15.89 -0.93 9.68
C SER A 38 -16.10 -1.79 8.45
N ALA A 39 -16.42 -3.06 8.68
CA ALA A 39 -16.70 -3.97 7.56
C ALA A 39 -17.84 -3.46 6.70
N ASP A 40 -18.88 -2.92 7.33
CA ASP A 40 -20.02 -2.41 6.59
C ASP A 40 -19.65 -1.22 5.71
N GLU A 41 -18.80 -0.34 6.23
CA GLU A 41 -18.34 0.80 5.44
C GLU A 41 -17.49 0.34 4.26
N ILE A 42 -16.63 -0.63 4.48
CA ILE A 42 -15.79 -1.15 3.41
C ILE A 42 -16.64 -1.77 2.32
N ILE A 43 -17.61 -2.60 2.70
CA ILE A 43 -18.49 -3.24 1.74
C ILE A 43 -19.27 -2.20 0.95
N ALA A 44 -19.81 -1.19 1.63
CA ALA A 44 -20.58 -0.15 0.95
C ALA A 44 -19.73 0.60 -0.06
N ARG A 45 -18.50 0.90 0.29
CA ARG A 45 -17.61 1.63 -0.62
C ARG A 45 -17.13 0.75 -1.77
N LEU A 46 -16.89 -0.53 -1.51
CA LEU A 46 -16.55 -1.46 -2.60
C LEU A 46 -17.70 -1.55 -3.61
N GLU A 47 -18.91 -1.68 -3.11
CA GLU A 47 -20.08 -1.76 -4.00
C GLU A 47 -20.26 -0.49 -4.79
N LEU A 48 -20.08 0.66 -4.16
CA LEU A 48 -20.20 1.91 -4.86
C LEU A 48 -19.15 2.03 -5.95
N ALA A 49 -17.91 1.68 -5.66
CA ALA A 49 -16.84 1.75 -6.63
C ALA A 49 -17.08 0.81 -7.80
N LEU A 50 -17.57 -0.41 -7.52
CA LEU A 50 -17.87 -1.37 -8.58
C LEU A 50 -19.02 -0.88 -9.45
N ASN A 51 -20.06 -0.34 -8.82
CA ASN A 51 -21.23 0.10 -9.56
C ASN A 51 -20.98 1.34 -10.40
N THR A 52 -20.13 2.22 -9.94
CA THR A 52 -19.84 3.45 -10.66
C THR A 52 -18.57 3.35 -11.50
N ASN A 53 -17.86 2.23 -11.41
CA ASN A 53 -16.58 2.02 -12.09
C ASN A 53 -15.61 3.16 -11.80
N SER A 54 -15.53 3.58 -10.55
CA SER A 54 -14.68 4.68 -10.11
C SER A 54 -13.35 4.15 -9.58
N PRO A 55 -12.26 4.87 -9.82
CA PRO A 55 -10.98 4.48 -9.22
C PRO A 55 -10.99 4.73 -7.73
N VAL A 56 -10.23 3.96 -6.99
CA VAL A 56 -10.16 4.06 -5.54
C VAL A 56 -8.73 4.19 -5.07
N THR A 57 -8.58 4.76 -3.89
CA THR A 57 -7.35 4.67 -3.11
C THR A 57 -7.64 3.77 -1.92
N MET A 58 -6.84 2.72 -1.77
CA MET A 58 -7.09 1.69 -0.79
C MET A 58 -5.87 1.52 0.09
N GLN A 59 -6.09 1.51 1.41
CA GLN A 59 -5.01 1.16 2.36
C GLN A 59 -5.25 -0.25 2.85
N ILE A 60 -4.18 -1.05 2.81
CA ILE A 60 -4.19 -2.45 3.20
C ILE A 60 -3.33 -2.60 4.45
N ASN A 61 -3.84 -3.31 5.43
CA ASN A 61 -3.04 -3.65 6.61
C ASN A 61 -2.08 -4.78 6.24
N ASN A 62 -0.79 -4.51 6.36
CA ASN A 62 0.22 -5.56 6.14
C ASN A 62 0.40 -6.40 7.39
N SER A 63 0.02 -5.87 8.54
CA SER A 63 0.17 -6.57 9.80
C SER A 63 -0.96 -6.18 10.72
N LEU A 64 -1.45 -7.13 11.51
CA LEU A 64 -2.45 -6.85 12.52
C LEU A 64 -1.84 -6.27 13.78
N LEU A 65 -0.51 -6.32 13.90
CA LEU A 65 0.17 -5.93 15.12
C LEU A 65 0.83 -4.56 15.02
N SER A 66 0.80 -3.94 13.87
CA SER A 66 1.44 -2.66 13.67
C SER A 66 0.62 -1.84 12.68
N GLU A 67 1.00 -0.58 12.54
CA GLU A 67 0.36 0.30 11.56
C GLU A 67 1.10 0.29 10.23
N ASP A 68 1.64 -0.85 9.88
CA ASP A 68 2.29 -1.01 8.59
C ASP A 68 1.22 -1.21 7.53
N VAL A 69 1.12 -0.27 6.62
CA VAL A 69 0.09 -0.29 5.59
C VAL A 69 0.72 -0.12 4.21
N ALA A 70 0.01 -0.60 3.22
CA ALA A 70 0.35 -0.38 1.82
C ALA A 70 -0.79 0.37 1.16
N ASN A 71 -0.47 1.20 0.18
CA ASN A 71 -1.48 1.92 -0.57
C ASN A 71 -1.57 1.36 -1.98
N LEU A 72 -2.80 1.19 -2.43
CA LEU A 72 -3.09 0.80 -3.81
C LEU A 72 -4.00 1.84 -4.42
N PHE A 73 -3.79 2.11 -5.69
CA PHE A 73 -4.67 3.00 -6.43
C PHE A 73 -5.06 2.35 -7.73
N GLY A 74 -6.34 2.39 -8.05
CA GLY A 74 -6.78 1.87 -9.32
C GLY A 74 -8.26 1.52 -9.33
N PHE A 75 -8.63 0.76 -10.34
CA PHE A 75 -10.02 0.33 -10.52
C PHE A 75 -10.22 -1.02 -9.89
N ILE A 76 -11.38 -1.21 -9.26
CA ILE A 76 -11.71 -2.45 -8.59
C ILE A 76 -12.45 -3.35 -9.55
N TYR A 77 -12.09 -4.63 -9.53
CA TYR A 77 -12.80 -5.66 -10.25
C TYR A 77 -13.11 -6.80 -9.30
N GLN A 78 -14.16 -7.52 -9.59
CA GLN A 78 -14.50 -8.71 -8.84
C GLN A 78 -14.59 -9.86 -9.85
N ASN A 79 -13.85 -10.94 -9.59
CA ASN A 79 -13.88 -12.07 -10.50
C ASN A 79 -15.03 -13.03 -10.15
N ASN A 80 -15.14 -14.13 -10.90
CA ASN A 80 -16.21 -15.08 -10.71
C ASN A 80 -16.18 -15.78 -9.37
N GLN A 81 -15.04 -15.77 -8.70
CA GLN A 81 -14.87 -16.38 -7.39
C GLN A 81 -15.09 -15.39 -6.26
N GLY A 82 -15.50 -14.17 -6.59
CA GLY A 82 -15.73 -13.15 -5.58
C GLY A 82 -14.47 -12.46 -5.08
N GLN A 83 -13.32 -12.73 -5.68
CA GLN A 83 -12.09 -12.08 -5.27
C GLN A 83 -12.09 -10.64 -5.72
N ILE A 84 -11.49 -9.78 -4.88
CA ILE A 84 -11.33 -8.37 -5.18
C ILE A 84 -9.96 -8.14 -5.80
N LEU A 85 -9.95 -7.47 -6.94
CA LEU A 85 -8.73 -7.17 -7.66
C LEU A 85 -8.67 -5.66 -7.89
N VAL A 86 -7.47 -5.09 -7.77
CA VAL A 86 -7.24 -3.68 -8.06
C VAL A 86 -6.29 -3.60 -9.24
N GLN A 87 -6.71 -2.92 -10.28
CA GLN A 87 -5.88 -2.73 -11.47
C GLN A 87 -5.31 -1.33 -11.50
N SER A 88 -3.99 -1.26 -11.56
CA SER A 88 -3.30 0.01 -11.71
C SER A 88 -3.58 0.60 -13.09
N PRO A 89 -3.99 1.87 -13.17
CA PRO A 89 -4.25 2.48 -14.48
C PRO A 89 -2.99 2.70 -15.28
N LYS A 90 -1.83 2.76 -14.64
CA LYS A 90 -0.59 3.00 -15.35
C LYS A 90 0.03 1.73 -15.88
N THR A 91 0.12 0.71 -15.05
CA THR A 91 0.83 -0.52 -15.43
C THR A 91 -0.11 -1.62 -15.85
N HIS A 92 -1.40 -1.46 -15.60
CA HIS A 92 -2.44 -2.47 -15.83
C HIS A 92 -2.22 -3.74 -15.00
N LYS A 93 -1.35 -3.66 -14.01
CA LYS A 93 -1.09 -4.78 -13.14
C LYS A 93 -2.27 -4.98 -12.20
N MET A 94 -2.67 -6.23 -12.05
CA MET A 94 -3.76 -6.60 -11.15
C MET A 94 -3.19 -7.07 -9.83
N THR A 95 -3.72 -6.55 -8.75
CA THR A 95 -3.32 -6.97 -7.41
C THR A 95 -4.54 -7.57 -6.71
N SER A 96 -4.41 -8.79 -6.24
CA SER A 96 -5.48 -9.45 -5.50
C SER A 96 -5.48 -8.94 -4.07
N VAL A 97 -6.67 -8.64 -3.55
CA VAL A 97 -6.82 -8.09 -2.21
C VAL A 97 -7.79 -8.94 -1.42
N LEU A 98 -7.40 -9.32 -0.23
CA LEU A 98 -8.29 -9.99 0.71
C LEU A 98 -9.11 -8.92 1.42
N PRO A 99 -10.44 -8.95 1.31
CA PRO A 99 -11.27 -7.87 1.88
C PRO A 99 -11.02 -7.63 3.37
N GLY A 100 -10.71 -8.69 4.12
CA GLY A 100 -10.46 -8.53 5.54
C GLY A 100 -9.21 -7.75 5.89
N THR A 101 -8.35 -7.50 4.91
CA THR A 101 -7.13 -6.72 5.15
C THR A 101 -7.29 -5.25 4.80
N ILE A 102 -8.43 -4.87 4.24
CA ILE A 102 -8.64 -3.48 3.85
C ILE A 102 -8.83 -2.63 5.11
N ARG A 103 -8.01 -1.62 5.23
CA ARG A 103 -8.10 -0.69 6.34
C ARG A 103 -8.98 0.50 6.01
N HIS A 104 -8.82 1.02 4.81
CA HIS A 104 -9.52 2.23 4.40
C HIS A 104 -9.67 2.22 2.89
N LEU A 105 -10.75 2.82 2.42
CA LEU A 105 -11.06 2.87 1.00
C LEU A 105 -11.72 4.20 0.71
N SER A 106 -11.14 4.95 -0.22
CA SER A 106 -11.66 6.25 -0.64
C SER A 106 -11.93 6.22 -2.14
N ILE A 107 -13.03 6.81 -2.52
CA ILE A 107 -13.39 6.92 -3.94
C ILE A 107 -13.11 8.32 -4.45
#